data_59e5f3bf3e4851115e0e73015e851c75
#
_entry.id   59e5f3bf3e4851115e0e73015e851c75
#
_cell.length_a   1.000
_cell.length_b   1.000
_cell.length_c   1.000
_cell.angle_alpha   90.00
_cell.angle_beta   90.00
_cell.angle_gamma   90.00
#
_symmetry.space_group_name_H-M   'P 1'
#
loop_
_entity.id
_entity.type
_entity.pdbx_description
1 polymer ?
#
loop_
_entity_poly.entity_id
_entity_poly.type
_entity_poly.pdbx_seq_one_letter_code
_entity_poly.pdbx_strand_id
1 'polypeptide(L)'
;MRQITVNELKARMDAGEKLNVIDVREDTERTDFNIGGTHFRLGRIQNMAIDEIEDLKDEEVIVYCRSGNRSQTACLMLEHLGFKNTVNVTGGVLDWIEKFGR
;
A
#
# COMPACT_ATOMS: atom_id res chain seq x y z
N MET A 1 4.72 -9.05 -8.44
CA MET A 1 3.66 -8.34 -7.69
C MET A 1 2.45 -9.24 -7.56
N ARG A 2 1.93 -9.38 -6.34
CA ARG A 2 0.68 -10.09 -6.10
C ARG A 2 -0.45 -9.09 -5.92
N GLN A 3 -1.69 -9.56 -6.08
CA GLN A 3 -2.89 -8.74 -5.87
C GLN A 3 -3.69 -9.34 -4.73
N ILE A 4 -4.21 -8.49 -3.85
CA ILE A 4 -5.17 -8.92 -2.82
C ILE A 4 -6.39 -7.98 -2.85
N THR A 5 -7.51 -8.45 -2.33
CA THR A 5 -8.71 -7.64 -2.18
C THR A 5 -8.69 -6.91 -0.84
N VAL A 6 -9.56 -5.91 -0.70
CA VAL A 6 -9.73 -5.24 0.61
C VAL A 6 -10.28 -6.21 1.67
N ASN A 7 -11.06 -7.20 1.25
CA ASN A 7 -11.56 -8.23 2.16
C ASN A 7 -10.41 -9.06 2.75
N GLU A 8 -9.46 -9.46 1.89
CA GLU A 8 -8.29 -10.20 2.33
C GLU A 8 -7.41 -9.36 3.23
N LEU A 9 -7.20 -8.09 2.90
CA LEU A 9 -6.43 -7.18 3.74
C LEU A 9 -7.07 -7.02 5.11
N LYS A 10 -8.38 -6.77 5.15
CA LYS A 10 -9.09 -6.60 6.41
C LYS A 10 -9.02 -7.86 7.28
N ALA A 11 -9.19 -9.03 6.66
CA ALA A 11 -9.10 -10.30 7.39
C ALA A 11 -7.73 -10.48 8.05
N ARG A 12 -6.67 -10.14 7.35
CA ARG A 12 -5.31 -10.23 7.89
C ARG A 12 -5.08 -9.23 9.03
N MET A 13 -5.59 -8.01 8.87
CA MET A 13 -5.51 -6.98 9.92
C MET A 13 -6.30 -7.41 11.16
N ASP A 14 -7.51 -7.93 10.97
CA ASP A 14 -8.36 -8.39 12.07
C ASP A 14 -7.75 -9.60 12.79
N ALA A 15 -6.99 -10.42 12.09
CA ALA A 15 -6.26 -11.55 12.67
C ALA A 15 -5.03 -11.12 13.49
N GLY A 16 -4.72 -9.83 13.49
CA GLY A 16 -3.59 -9.30 14.26
C GLY A 16 -2.23 -9.54 13.63
N GLU A 17 -2.17 -9.83 12.33
CA GLU A 17 -0.89 -10.01 11.65
C GLU A 17 -0.10 -8.70 11.64
N LYS A 18 1.21 -8.79 11.78
CA LYS A 18 2.11 -7.65 11.60
C LYS A 18 2.33 -7.45 10.12
N LEU A 19 1.73 -6.40 9.57
CA LEU A 19 1.76 -6.12 8.14
C LEU A 19 2.53 -4.84 7.86
N ASN A 20 3.28 -4.83 6.76
CA ASN A 20 3.93 -3.63 6.25
C ASN A 20 2.99 -3.03 5.20
N VAL A 21 2.09 -2.17 5.65
CA VAL A 21 1.11 -1.51 4.78
C VAL A 21 1.58 -0.10 4.45
N ILE A 22 1.57 0.24 3.18
CA ILE A 22 2.04 1.53 2.68
C ILE A 22 0.92 2.21 1.89
N ASP A 23 0.61 3.45 2.29
CA ASP A 23 -0.32 4.34 1.59
C ASP A 23 0.49 5.27 0.68
N VAL A 24 0.31 5.14 -0.64
CA VAL A 24 1.06 5.95 -1.61
C VAL A 24 0.30 7.17 -2.12
N ARG A 25 -0.83 7.49 -1.49
CA ARG A 25 -1.66 8.65 -1.86
C ARG A 25 -1.04 9.96 -1.38
N GLU A 26 -1.67 11.07 -1.76
CA GLU A 26 -1.25 12.40 -1.34
C GLU A 26 -1.67 12.72 0.10
N ASP A 27 -1.06 13.76 0.68
CA ASP A 27 -1.30 14.15 2.07
C ASP A 27 -2.77 14.45 2.35
N THR A 28 -3.43 15.13 1.44
CA THR A 28 -4.85 15.50 1.59
C THR A 28 -5.76 14.27 1.62
N GLU A 29 -5.45 13.27 0.81
CA GLU A 29 -6.19 12.01 0.81
C GLU A 29 -6.02 11.27 2.13
N ARG A 30 -4.78 11.22 2.61
CA ARG A 30 -4.45 10.57 3.89
C ARG A 30 -5.18 11.22 5.05
N THR A 31 -5.23 12.52 5.08
CA THR A 31 -5.90 13.28 6.15
C THR A 31 -7.41 13.08 6.12
N ASP A 32 -8.01 12.99 4.93
CA ASP A 32 -9.44 12.77 4.76
C ASP A 32 -9.88 11.41 5.30
N PHE A 33 -9.19 10.35 4.88
CA PHE A 33 -9.46 8.98 5.32
C PHE A 33 -8.28 8.08 4.97
N ASN A 34 -7.98 7.12 5.83
CA ASN A 34 -6.95 6.12 5.52
C ASN A 34 -7.27 4.77 6.17
N ILE A 35 -6.64 3.72 5.64
CA ILE A 35 -6.77 2.36 6.15
C ILE A 35 -5.68 2.06 7.19
N GLY A 36 -4.84 3.02 7.47
CA GLY A 36 -3.68 2.83 8.34
C GLY A 36 -2.40 2.60 7.56
N GLY A 37 -1.41 2.03 8.22
CA GLY A 37 -0.10 1.81 7.65
C GLY A 37 0.75 3.07 7.61
N THR A 38 1.85 2.99 6.90
CA THR A 38 2.80 4.10 6.75
C THR A 38 2.44 4.92 5.52
N HIS A 39 2.36 6.23 5.67
CA HIS A 39 2.16 7.12 4.53
C HIS A 39 3.49 7.35 3.83
N PHE A 40 3.56 6.97 2.56
CA PHE A 40 4.78 7.11 1.76
C PHE A 40 4.39 7.37 0.32
N ARG A 41 4.28 8.64 -0.03
CA ARG A 41 3.72 9.08 -1.33
C ARG A 41 4.46 8.49 -2.53
N LEU A 42 3.69 8.22 -3.59
CA LEU A 42 4.23 7.67 -4.84
C LEU A 42 5.40 8.52 -5.37
N GLY A 43 5.31 9.84 -5.27
CA GLY A 43 6.38 10.75 -5.73
C GLY A 43 7.74 10.45 -5.09
N ARG A 44 7.76 10.03 -3.83
CA ARG A 44 9.01 9.66 -3.17
C ARG A 44 9.63 8.41 -3.78
N ILE A 45 8.78 7.44 -4.14
CA ILE A 45 9.23 6.21 -4.80
C ILE A 45 9.73 6.53 -6.20
N GLN A 46 9.02 7.39 -6.94
CA GLN A 46 9.42 7.82 -8.27
C GLN A 46 10.78 8.53 -8.26
N ASN A 47 11.08 9.26 -7.19
CA ASN A 47 12.35 9.96 -7.02
C ASN A 47 13.42 9.08 -6.35
N MET A 48 13.13 7.80 -6.13
CA MET A 48 14.03 6.85 -5.48
C MET A 48 14.41 7.27 -4.06
N ALA A 49 13.58 8.09 -3.40
CA ALA A 49 13.82 8.55 -2.03
C ALA A 49 13.20 7.55 -1.04
N ILE A 50 13.73 6.33 -1.01
CA ILE A 50 13.13 5.19 -0.31
C ILE A 50 13.90 4.77 0.95
N ASP A 51 14.80 5.59 1.45
CA ASP A 51 15.65 5.23 2.60
C ASP A 51 14.84 4.76 3.81
N GLU A 52 13.70 5.38 4.07
CA GLU A 52 12.86 5.05 5.22
C GLU A 52 12.22 3.66 5.15
N ILE A 53 12.08 3.10 3.96
CA ILE A 53 11.46 1.78 3.76
C ILE A 53 12.43 0.75 3.21
N GLU A 54 13.70 1.09 3.09
CA GLU A 54 14.69 0.22 2.45
C GLU A 54 14.89 -1.09 3.20
N ASP A 55 14.75 -1.10 4.50
CA ASP A 55 14.86 -2.32 5.32
C ASP A 55 13.69 -3.28 5.10
N LEU A 56 12.65 -2.89 4.36
CA LEU A 56 11.52 -3.75 4.04
C LEU A 56 11.72 -4.53 2.72
N LYS A 57 12.85 -4.40 2.06
CA LYS A 57 13.09 -5.00 0.74
C LYS A 57 12.89 -6.52 0.70
N ASP A 58 13.21 -7.21 1.78
CA ASP A 58 13.09 -8.66 1.86
C ASP A 58 11.78 -9.13 2.48
N GLU A 59 10.93 -8.20 2.91
CA GLU A 59 9.67 -8.49 3.56
C GLU A 59 8.49 -8.26 2.61
N GLU A 60 7.34 -8.81 2.96
CA GLU A 60 6.10 -8.52 2.25
C GLU A 60 5.72 -7.07 2.50
N VAL A 61 5.43 -6.33 1.43
CA VAL A 61 4.99 -4.94 1.48
C VAL A 61 3.66 -4.83 0.75
N ILE A 62 2.62 -4.40 1.48
CA ILE A 62 1.27 -4.25 0.95
C ILE A 62 1.02 -2.78 0.68
N VAL A 63 0.70 -2.46 -0.58
CA VAL A 63 0.60 -1.07 -1.04
C VAL A 63 -0.82 -0.76 -1.48
N TYR A 64 -1.37 0.35 -1.01
CA TYR A 64 -2.70 0.77 -1.44
C TYR A 64 -2.73 2.24 -1.86
N CYS A 65 -3.73 2.56 -2.68
CA CYS A 65 -4.06 3.93 -3.04
C CYS A 65 -5.59 4.08 -3.07
N ARG A 66 -6.10 5.02 -3.85
CA ARG A 66 -7.54 5.26 -3.92
C ARG A 66 -8.27 4.13 -4.64
N SER A 67 -7.78 3.69 -5.81
CA SER A 67 -8.47 2.71 -6.66
C SER A 67 -7.62 1.51 -7.08
N GLY A 68 -6.34 1.50 -6.73
CA GLY A 68 -5.42 0.41 -7.08
C GLY A 68 -4.44 0.72 -8.21
N ASN A 69 -4.58 1.86 -8.91
CA ASN A 69 -3.72 2.18 -10.06
C ASN A 69 -2.35 2.74 -9.65
N ARG A 70 -2.32 3.77 -8.79
CA ARG A 70 -1.07 4.34 -8.30
C ARG A 70 -0.28 3.32 -7.48
N SER A 71 -0.97 2.50 -6.70
CA SER A 71 -0.33 1.46 -5.88
C SER A 71 0.26 0.36 -6.74
N GLN A 72 -0.38 0.01 -7.86
CA GLN A 72 0.19 -0.94 -8.81
C GLN A 72 1.49 -0.40 -9.40
N THR A 73 1.49 0.85 -9.82
CA THR A 73 2.70 1.52 -10.30
C THR A 73 3.78 1.52 -9.23
N ALA A 74 3.41 1.85 -7.99
CA ALA A 74 4.35 1.85 -6.87
C ALA A 74 4.99 0.47 -6.66
N CYS A 75 4.18 -0.60 -6.71
CA CYS A 75 4.69 -1.96 -6.56
C CYS A 75 5.72 -2.28 -7.64
N LEU A 76 5.44 -1.96 -8.89
CA LEU A 76 6.36 -2.23 -10.00
C LEU A 76 7.66 -1.45 -9.82
N MET A 77 7.58 -0.21 -9.39
CA MET A 77 8.77 0.62 -9.13
C MET A 77 9.58 0.08 -7.96
N LEU A 78 8.91 -0.32 -6.88
CA LEU A 78 9.58 -0.91 -5.72
C LEU A 78 10.31 -2.19 -6.10
N GLU A 79 9.70 -3.04 -6.93
CA GLU A 79 10.37 -4.24 -7.42
C GLU A 79 11.64 -3.89 -8.19
N HIS A 80 11.58 -2.85 -9.01
CA HIS A 80 12.75 -2.36 -9.75
C HIS A 80 13.85 -1.89 -8.81
N LEU A 81 13.48 -1.40 -7.64
CA LEU A 81 14.41 -0.93 -6.62
C LEU A 81 14.86 -2.05 -5.66
N GLY A 82 14.48 -3.29 -5.93
CA GLY A 82 14.96 -4.46 -5.18
C GLY A 82 13.98 -5.06 -4.17
N PHE A 83 12.74 -4.58 -4.11
CA PHE A 83 11.72 -5.15 -3.23
C PHE A 83 11.25 -6.49 -3.79
N LYS A 84 11.29 -7.53 -2.99
CA LYS A 84 11.09 -8.90 -3.45
C LYS A 84 9.66 -9.41 -3.37
N ASN A 85 8.83 -8.78 -2.54
CA ASN A 85 7.49 -9.29 -2.26
C ASN A 85 6.49 -8.14 -2.13
N THR A 86 6.06 -7.58 -3.27
CA THR A 86 5.08 -6.48 -3.30
C THR A 86 3.68 -7.01 -3.53
N VAL A 87 2.71 -6.39 -2.87
CA VAL A 87 1.30 -6.77 -2.94
C VAL A 87 0.48 -5.50 -3.18
N ASN A 88 -0.32 -5.51 -4.24
CA ASN A 88 -1.23 -4.40 -4.53
C ASN A 88 -2.62 -4.70 -3.99
N VAL A 89 -3.24 -3.72 -3.34
CA VAL A 89 -4.64 -3.84 -2.88
C VAL A 89 -5.56 -3.38 -4.00
N THR A 90 -6.22 -4.34 -4.66
CA THR A 90 -7.15 -4.01 -5.74
C THR A 90 -8.34 -3.23 -5.20
N GLY A 91 -8.78 -2.22 -5.96
CA GLY A 91 -9.92 -1.38 -5.59
C GLY A 91 -9.61 -0.33 -4.53
N GLY A 92 -8.54 -0.49 -3.77
CA GLY A 92 -8.05 0.50 -2.82
C GLY A 92 -9.07 1.01 -1.82
N VAL A 93 -8.91 2.28 -1.44
CA VAL A 93 -9.79 2.94 -0.45
C VAL A 93 -11.24 2.97 -0.90
N LEU A 94 -11.52 3.09 -2.20
CA LEU A 94 -12.89 3.10 -2.70
C LEU A 94 -13.62 1.80 -2.37
N ASP A 95 -12.99 0.66 -2.62
CA ASP A 95 -13.57 -0.64 -2.28
C ASP A 95 -13.69 -0.84 -0.78
N TRP A 96 -12.71 -0.36 -0.03
CA TRP A 96 -12.75 -0.43 1.43
C TRP A 96 -13.97 0.30 1.97
N ILE A 97 -14.18 1.54 1.51
CA ILE A 97 -15.32 2.36 1.97
C ILE A 97 -16.65 1.72 1.57
N GLU A 98 -16.73 1.20 0.35
CA GLU A 98 -17.95 0.54 -0.12
C GLU A 98 -18.33 -0.67 0.75
N LYS A 99 -17.35 -1.47 1.14
CA LYS A 99 -17.60 -2.71 1.87
C LYS A 99 -17.65 -2.55 3.38
N PHE A 100 -16.87 -1.64 3.93
CA PHE A 100 -16.71 -1.49 5.38
C PHE A 100 -17.08 -0.11 5.91
N GLY A 101 -17.28 0.86 5.03
CA GLY A 101 -17.54 2.25 5.41
C GLY A 101 -16.27 2.98 5.83
N ARG A 102 -16.48 4.18 6.30
CA ARG A 102 -15.38 5.03 6.79
C ARG A 102 -15.13 4.86 8.28
#